data_2b17387c8d6734c739c8adfe6ebb6044
#
_entry.id   2b17387c8d6734c739c8adfe6ebb6044
#
_cell.length_a   1.000
_cell.length_b   1.000
_cell.length_c   1.000
_cell.angle_alpha   90.00
_cell.angle_beta   90.00
_cell.angle_gamma   90.00
#
_symmetry.space_group_name_H-M   'P 1'
#
loop_
_entity.id
_entity.type
_entity.pdbx_description
1 polymer ?
#
loop_
_entity_poly.entity_id
_entity_poly.type
_entity_poly.pdbx_seq_one_letter_code
_entity_poly.pdbx_strand_id
1 'polypeptide(L)'
;MIPPPQIYKTTNVVCKFKKLVTTLLPKHNYLIHFRHLQQIMELGVIVTTVHRAVSFHQERIFQSYIEYNTTKRTQNTNSFNKNLYKLKNNSLYGKTCENVRKRMNLKICNTPEKLVKYSSKITFRKTIKISDDITFALLRKERIVLDKPIYIGQAVLDLSKYIMYELY
;
A
#
# COMPACT_ATOMS: atom_id res chain seq x y z
N MET A 1 -10.37 -25.55 29.75
CA MET A 1 -10.47 -24.14 30.21
C MET A 1 -9.06 -23.55 30.07
N ILE A 2 -8.81 -22.76 29.06
CA ILE A 2 -7.51 -22.12 28.84
C ILE A 2 -7.48 -20.86 29.70
N PRO A 3 -6.49 -20.65 30.58
CA PRO A 3 -6.41 -19.44 31.37
C PRO A 3 -6.27 -18.19 30.48
N PRO A 4 -6.84 -17.04 30.87
CA PRO A 4 -6.71 -15.83 30.10
C PRO A 4 -5.23 -15.41 29.98
N PRO A 5 -4.81 -14.85 28.83
CA PRO A 5 -3.42 -14.45 28.64
C PRO A 5 -3.04 -13.40 29.70
N GLN A 6 -1.95 -13.66 30.41
CA GLN A 6 -1.39 -12.71 31.36
C GLN A 6 -0.91 -11.48 30.57
N ILE A 7 -1.49 -10.32 30.92
CA ILE A 7 -1.04 -9.03 30.40
C ILE A 7 0.32 -8.74 31.03
N TYR A 8 1.39 -9.01 30.29
CA TYR A 8 2.71 -8.53 30.70
C TYR A 8 2.69 -7.01 30.67
N LYS A 9 2.72 -6.40 31.83
CA LYS A 9 3.02 -4.96 31.97
C LYS A 9 4.47 -4.76 31.52
N THR A 10 4.67 -4.53 30.24
CA THR A 10 5.96 -4.08 29.73
C THR A 10 6.21 -2.66 30.23
N THR A 11 7.36 -2.49 30.88
CA THR A 11 7.95 -1.22 31.29
C THR A 11 7.73 -0.12 30.26
N ASN A 12 7.45 1.10 30.73
CA ASN A 12 7.12 2.33 29.99
C ASN A 12 8.09 2.71 28.87
N VAL A 13 8.20 1.91 27.83
CA VAL A 13 8.82 2.34 26.57
C VAL A 13 7.73 2.97 25.70
N VAL A 14 7.59 4.30 25.81
CA VAL A 14 6.70 5.05 24.93
C VAL A 14 7.30 5.00 23.52
N CYS A 15 6.84 4.02 22.72
CA CYS A 15 7.17 3.99 21.31
C CYS A 15 6.56 5.20 20.61
N LYS A 16 7.40 6.12 20.12
CA LYS A 16 6.99 7.31 19.34
C LYS A 16 6.36 6.95 17.97
N PHE A 17 6.41 5.71 17.56
CA PHE A 17 5.94 5.26 16.24
C PHE A 17 4.80 4.25 16.39
N LYS A 18 3.73 4.49 15.63
CA LYS A 18 2.64 3.52 15.48
C LYS A 18 3.12 2.37 14.60
N LYS A 19 3.10 1.16 15.11
CA LYS A 19 3.40 -0.07 14.36
C LYS A 19 2.16 -0.94 14.26
N LEU A 20 2.05 -1.70 13.17
CA LEU A 20 1.09 -2.79 13.08
C LEU A 20 1.60 -3.93 13.97
N VAL A 21 0.73 -4.43 14.83
CA VAL A 21 1.00 -5.56 15.70
C VAL A 21 -0.09 -6.61 15.52
N THR A 22 0.27 -7.89 15.66
CA THR A 22 -0.69 -8.97 15.75
C THR A 22 -1.39 -8.88 17.10
N THR A 23 -2.71 -8.94 17.11
CA THR A 23 -3.51 -8.88 18.33
C THR A 23 -4.74 -9.77 18.19
N LEU A 24 -5.11 -10.45 19.28
CA LEU A 24 -6.33 -11.25 19.40
C LEU A 24 -7.56 -10.43 19.80
N LEU A 25 -7.40 -9.12 19.98
CA LEU A 25 -8.53 -8.23 20.32
C LEU A 25 -9.54 -8.17 19.16
N PRO A 26 -10.83 -7.96 19.47
CA PRO A 26 -11.87 -7.77 18.45
C PRO A 26 -11.49 -6.71 17.42
N LYS A 27 -11.84 -6.97 16.18
CA LYS A 27 -11.60 -6.04 15.07
C LYS A 27 -12.90 -5.32 14.73
N HIS A 28 -12.83 -3.99 14.61
CA HIS A 28 -13.97 -3.17 14.23
C HIS A 28 -13.72 -2.55 12.85
N ASN A 29 -14.76 -2.50 12.01
CA ASN A 29 -14.71 -1.94 10.65
C ASN A 29 -13.57 -2.53 9.81
N TYR A 30 -13.35 -3.84 9.93
CA TYR A 30 -12.28 -4.54 9.23
C TYR A 30 -12.72 -4.86 7.81
N LEU A 31 -11.89 -4.46 6.83
CA LEU A 31 -12.10 -4.77 5.43
C LEU A 31 -11.41 -6.10 5.12
N ILE A 32 -12.15 -7.05 4.58
CA ILE A 32 -11.65 -8.39 4.31
C ILE A 32 -12.22 -8.95 3.01
N HIS A 33 -11.42 -9.71 2.28
CA HIS A 33 -11.87 -10.46 1.11
C HIS A 33 -12.68 -11.70 1.54
N PHE A 34 -13.74 -12.03 0.79
CA PHE A 34 -14.67 -13.10 1.13
C PHE A 34 -13.98 -14.46 1.40
N ARG A 35 -13.05 -14.90 0.54
CA ARG A 35 -12.33 -16.17 0.74
C ARG A 35 -11.52 -16.20 2.03
N HIS A 36 -10.84 -15.10 2.33
CA HIS A 36 -10.08 -15.01 3.57
C HIS A 36 -11.02 -14.96 4.79
N LEU A 37 -12.20 -14.33 4.66
CA LEU A 37 -13.23 -14.35 5.70
C LEU A 37 -13.69 -15.77 5.99
N GLN A 38 -14.00 -16.57 4.96
CA GLN A 38 -14.38 -17.97 5.13
C GLN A 38 -13.31 -18.76 5.91
N GLN A 39 -12.06 -18.65 5.49
CA GLN A 39 -10.93 -19.34 6.14
C GLN A 39 -10.81 -18.98 7.63
N ILE A 40 -10.86 -17.70 7.99
CA ILE A 40 -10.75 -17.31 9.40
C ILE A 40 -11.98 -17.71 10.23
N MET A 41 -13.15 -17.81 9.61
CA MET A 41 -14.36 -18.35 10.29
C MET A 41 -14.19 -19.85 10.57
N GLU A 42 -13.63 -20.62 9.66
CA GLU A 42 -13.27 -22.03 9.85
C GLU A 42 -12.25 -22.20 10.98
N LEU A 43 -11.36 -21.22 11.17
CA LEU A 43 -10.40 -21.16 12.29
C LEU A 43 -11.02 -20.65 13.59
N GLY A 44 -12.33 -20.45 13.68
CA GLY A 44 -13.06 -20.10 14.90
C GLY A 44 -13.29 -18.60 15.15
N VAL A 45 -13.01 -17.74 14.17
CA VAL A 45 -13.36 -16.31 14.29
C VAL A 45 -14.86 -16.12 14.09
N ILE A 46 -15.49 -15.39 14.99
CA ILE A 46 -16.93 -15.11 14.97
C ILE A 46 -17.14 -13.73 14.34
N VAL A 47 -17.96 -13.68 13.28
CA VAL A 47 -18.42 -12.44 12.66
C VAL A 47 -19.68 -11.97 13.38
N THR A 48 -19.59 -10.84 14.04
CA THR A 48 -20.73 -10.28 14.79
C THR A 48 -21.63 -9.39 13.93
N THR A 49 -21.04 -8.64 13.00
CA THR A 49 -21.80 -7.69 12.18
C THR A 49 -21.13 -7.50 10.81
N VAL A 50 -21.94 -7.49 9.76
CA VAL A 50 -21.54 -7.11 8.41
C VAL A 50 -22.16 -5.75 8.07
N HIS A 51 -21.34 -4.71 8.01
CA HIS A 51 -21.83 -3.35 7.72
C HIS A 51 -22.07 -3.12 6.23
N ARG A 52 -21.22 -3.70 5.37
CA ARG A 52 -21.30 -3.52 3.92
C ARG A 52 -20.64 -4.69 3.20
N ALA A 53 -21.25 -5.14 2.12
CA ALA A 53 -20.66 -6.06 1.17
C ALA A 53 -20.60 -5.41 -0.22
N VAL A 54 -19.52 -5.65 -0.94
CA VAL A 54 -19.33 -5.16 -2.32
C VAL A 54 -18.98 -6.35 -3.19
N SER A 55 -19.72 -6.53 -4.28
CA SER A 55 -19.47 -7.57 -5.28
C SER A 55 -18.90 -6.96 -6.56
N PHE A 56 -18.08 -7.74 -7.26
CA PHE A 56 -17.42 -7.34 -8.48
C PHE A 56 -17.56 -8.43 -9.54
N HIS A 57 -17.66 -8.04 -10.80
CA HIS A 57 -17.36 -8.95 -11.90
C HIS A 57 -15.87 -9.28 -11.89
N GLN A 58 -15.54 -10.56 -12.08
CA GLN A 58 -14.17 -11.03 -12.03
C GLN A 58 -13.68 -11.33 -13.44
N GLU A 59 -12.55 -10.74 -13.81
CA GLU A 59 -11.85 -11.00 -15.07
C GLU A 59 -10.34 -11.09 -14.84
N ARG A 60 -9.67 -11.83 -15.71
CA ARG A 60 -8.22 -12.03 -15.66
C ARG A 60 -7.45 -10.90 -16.37
N ILE A 61 -7.80 -9.65 -16.08
CA ILE A 61 -7.31 -8.45 -16.79
C ILE A 61 -5.79 -8.29 -16.81
N PHE A 62 -5.07 -8.83 -15.84
CA PHE A 62 -3.63 -8.73 -15.73
C PHE A 62 -2.87 -10.00 -16.12
N GLN A 63 -3.57 -11.06 -16.51
CA GLN A 63 -2.98 -12.38 -16.74
C GLN A 63 -1.85 -12.32 -17.76
N SER A 64 -2.11 -11.82 -18.95
CA SER A 64 -1.14 -11.75 -20.05
C SER A 64 0.12 -10.96 -19.69
N TYR A 65 -0.06 -9.85 -18.97
CA TYR A 65 1.07 -9.02 -18.52
C TYR A 65 1.94 -9.76 -17.49
N ILE A 66 1.31 -10.41 -16.51
CA ILE A 66 2.02 -11.13 -15.43
C ILE A 66 2.73 -12.36 -16.01
N GLU A 67 2.07 -13.12 -16.87
CA GLU A 67 2.65 -14.30 -17.54
C GLU A 67 3.85 -13.93 -18.41
N TYR A 68 3.73 -12.86 -19.21
CA TYR A 68 4.85 -12.35 -20.01
C TYR A 68 6.07 -12.02 -19.13
N ASN A 69 5.87 -11.23 -18.08
CA ASN A 69 6.97 -10.85 -17.19
C ASN A 69 7.55 -12.05 -16.44
N THR A 70 6.72 -13.01 -16.05
CA THR A 70 7.15 -14.24 -15.37
C THR A 70 7.99 -15.10 -16.30
N THR A 71 7.53 -15.33 -17.53
CA THR A 71 8.26 -16.08 -18.55
C THR A 71 9.61 -15.41 -18.86
N LYS A 72 9.62 -14.08 -19.05
CA LYS A 72 10.87 -13.35 -19.28
C LYS A 72 11.80 -13.42 -18.07
N ARG A 73 11.29 -13.41 -16.87
CA ARG A 73 12.09 -13.57 -15.65
C ARG A 73 12.75 -14.95 -15.57
N THR A 74 12.04 -16.02 -15.91
CA THR A 74 12.60 -17.39 -15.87
C THR A 74 13.62 -17.64 -16.97
N GLN A 75 13.40 -17.09 -18.17
CA GLN A 75 14.30 -17.22 -19.31
C GLN A 75 15.62 -16.43 -19.17
N ASN A 76 15.66 -15.40 -18.36
CA ASN A 76 16.85 -14.58 -18.19
C ASN A 76 17.81 -15.19 -17.16
N THR A 77 19.10 -15.23 -17.48
CA THR A 77 20.19 -15.61 -16.56
C THR A 77 20.68 -14.39 -15.77
N ASN A 78 20.63 -13.20 -16.35
CA ASN A 78 21.11 -11.96 -15.75
C ASN A 78 20.24 -11.55 -14.55
N SER A 79 20.88 -11.35 -13.41
CA SER A 79 20.24 -10.92 -12.14
C SER A 79 19.50 -9.58 -12.28
N PHE A 80 20.05 -8.61 -13.02
CA PHE A 80 19.41 -7.32 -13.26
C PHE A 80 18.07 -7.51 -13.97
N ASN A 81 18.04 -8.28 -15.06
CA ASN A 81 16.83 -8.54 -15.83
C ASN A 81 15.79 -9.31 -15.00
N LYS A 82 16.21 -10.31 -14.22
CA LYS A 82 15.31 -11.02 -13.29
C LYS A 82 14.64 -10.07 -12.30
N ASN A 83 15.41 -9.14 -11.74
CA ASN A 83 14.89 -8.15 -10.80
C ASN A 83 13.99 -7.12 -11.49
N LEU A 84 14.31 -6.72 -12.73
CA LEU A 84 13.48 -5.82 -13.52
C LEU A 84 12.08 -6.40 -13.76
N TYR A 85 11.97 -7.65 -14.20
CA TYR A 85 10.67 -8.28 -14.42
C TYR A 85 9.89 -8.53 -13.13
N LYS A 86 10.58 -8.86 -12.03
CA LYS A 86 9.97 -8.90 -10.69
C LYS A 86 9.42 -7.53 -10.29
N LEU A 87 10.20 -6.47 -10.52
CA LEU A 87 9.78 -5.11 -10.21
C LEU A 87 8.56 -4.68 -11.05
N LYS A 88 8.49 -5.06 -12.32
CA LYS A 88 7.35 -4.78 -13.19
C LYS A 88 6.05 -5.36 -12.62
N ASN A 89 6.04 -6.62 -12.21
CA ASN A 89 4.87 -7.25 -11.59
C ASN A 89 4.49 -6.57 -10.26
N ASN A 90 5.46 -6.32 -9.40
CA ASN A 90 5.23 -5.63 -8.12
C ASN A 90 4.74 -4.19 -8.31
N SER A 91 5.21 -3.51 -9.35
CA SER A 91 4.79 -2.13 -9.67
C SER A 91 3.34 -2.06 -10.11
N LEU A 92 2.85 -3.08 -10.81
CA LEU A 92 1.43 -3.18 -11.18
C LEU A 92 0.56 -3.18 -9.92
N TYR A 93 0.84 -4.08 -8.98
CA TYR A 93 0.16 -4.13 -7.68
C TYR A 93 0.32 -2.81 -6.91
N GLY A 94 1.55 -2.31 -6.77
CA GLY A 94 1.82 -1.05 -6.06
C GLY A 94 1.05 0.13 -6.65
N LYS A 95 0.82 0.13 -7.97
CA LYS A 95 0.06 1.19 -8.64
C LYS A 95 -1.43 1.17 -8.32
N THR A 96 -2.02 0.01 -8.10
CA THR A 96 -3.41 -0.08 -7.65
C THR A 96 -3.61 0.46 -6.23
N CYS A 97 -2.60 0.30 -5.36
CA CYS A 97 -2.60 0.76 -3.97
C CYS A 97 -2.02 2.17 -3.78
N GLU A 98 -1.70 2.88 -4.85
CA GLU A 98 -1.05 4.19 -4.75
C GLU A 98 -1.91 5.20 -3.98
N ASN A 99 -1.36 5.78 -2.93
CA ASN A 99 -2.01 6.87 -2.22
C ASN A 99 -1.85 8.20 -2.99
N VAL A 100 -2.79 8.47 -3.88
CA VAL A 100 -2.80 9.68 -4.73
C VAL A 100 -2.84 10.99 -3.94
N ARG A 101 -3.31 10.97 -2.67
CA ARG A 101 -3.30 12.15 -1.79
C ARG A 101 -1.89 12.59 -1.41
N LYS A 102 -0.91 11.68 -1.48
CA LYS A 102 0.50 11.99 -1.21
C LYS A 102 1.23 12.54 -2.42
N ARG A 103 0.63 12.54 -3.60
CA ARG A 103 1.24 13.14 -4.79
C ARG A 103 1.46 14.62 -4.60
N MET A 104 2.59 15.09 -5.08
CA MET A 104 2.98 16.49 -5.01
C MET A 104 3.30 17.02 -6.39
N ASN A 105 3.09 18.33 -6.58
CA ASN A 105 3.62 19.05 -7.73
C ASN A 105 5.04 19.52 -7.41
N LEU A 106 6.00 19.07 -8.20
CA LEU A 106 7.37 19.49 -8.11
C LEU A 106 7.61 20.60 -9.14
N LYS A 107 8.18 21.73 -8.70
CA LYS A 107 8.58 22.84 -9.54
C LYS A 107 10.07 23.07 -9.40
N ILE A 108 10.76 23.16 -10.54
CA ILE A 108 12.20 23.43 -10.60
C ILE A 108 12.39 24.94 -10.53
N CYS A 109 13.16 25.40 -9.54
CA CYS A 109 13.52 26.79 -9.35
C CYS A 109 15.02 26.92 -9.60
N ASN A 110 15.37 27.59 -10.68
CA ASN A 110 16.75 27.94 -11.06
C ASN A 110 17.04 29.42 -10.85
N THR A 111 16.10 30.18 -10.34
CA THR A 111 16.27 31.59 -9.96
C THR A 111 15.56 31.87 -8.63
N PRO A 112 16.05 32.85 -7.84
CA PRO A 112 15.43 33.26 -6.57
C PRO A 112 13.98 33.70 -6.73
N GLU A 113 13.65 34.40 -7.81
CA GLU A 113 12.28 34.93 -8.08
C GLU A 113 11.28 33.79 -8.27
N LYS A 114 11.69 32.70 -8.96
CA LYS A 114 10.83 31.50 -9.08
C LYS A 114 10.61 30.83 -7.74
N LEU A 115 11.64 30.80 -6.91
CA LEU A 115 11.53 30.21 -5.58
C LEU A 115 10.53 31.03 -4.72
N VAL A 116 10.66 32.34 -4.69
CA VAL A 116 9.73 33.25 -3.99
C VAL A 116 8.32 33.06 -4.53
N LYS A 117 8.15 33.05 -5.85
CA LYS A 117 6.84 32.84 -6.50
C LYS A 117 6.14 31.55 -6.05
N TYR A 118 6.90 30.44 -5.91
CA TYR A 118 6.29 29.17 -5.51
C TYR A 118 6.17 29.02 -4.00
N SER A 119 7.08 29.59 -3.22
CA SER A 119 7.03 29.55 -1.76
C SER A 119 5.90 30.38 -1.17
N SER A 120 5.48 31.45 -1.86
CA SER A 120 4.33 32.30 -1.45
C SER A 120 2.97 31.65 -1.71
N LYS A 121 2.91 30.51 -2.41
CA LYS A 121 1.63 29.82 -2.66
C LYS A 121 1.11 29.10 -1.43
N ILE A 122 -0.18 29.15 -1.18
CA ILE A 122 -0.89 28.42 -0.10
C ILE A 122 -0.63 26.90 -0.14
N THR A 123 -0.41 26.38 -1.35
CA THR A 123 -0.12 24.95 -1.59
C THR A 123 1.34 24.57 -1.31
N PHE A 124 2.21 25.53 -1.03
CA PHE A 124 3.61 25.27 -0.76
C PHE A 124 3.80 24.40 0.48
N ARG A 125 4.73 23.46 0.40
CA ARG A 125 5.04 22.56 1.51
C ARG A 125 6.47 22.66 1.99
N LYS A 126 7.41 22.53 1.08
CA LYS A 126 8.85 22.60 1.39
C LYS A 126 9.68 22.80 0.13
N THR A 127 10.93 23.20 0.35
CA THR A 127 11.98 23.20 -0.67
C THR A 127 12.93 22.01 -0.47
N ILE A 128 13.57 21.59 -1.57
CA ILE A 128 14.69 20.65 -1.55
C ILE A 128 15.79 21.26 -2.42
N LYS A 129 16.91 21.65 -1.81
CA LYS A 129 18.09 22.12 -2.53
C LYS A 129 18.80 20.91 -3.14
N ILE A 130 19.05 20.95 -4.44
CA ILE A 130 19.75 19.90 -5.18
C ILE A 130 21.19 20.35 -5.48
N SER A 131 21.35 21.58 -5.93
CA SER A 131 22.65 22.24 -6.16
C SER A 131 22.53 23.72 -5.81
N ASP A 132 23.61 24.47 -5.97
CA ASP A 132 23.56 25.92 -5.73
C ASP A 132 22.62 26.64 -6.68
N ASP A 133 22.47 26.14 -7.91
CA ASP A 133 21.63 26.72 -8.95
C ASP A 133 20.24 26.11 -9.06
N ILE A 134 19.99 24.95 -8.41
CA ILE A 134 18.73 24.22 -8.59
C ILE A 134 18.11 23.89 -7.23
N THR A 135 16.92 24.44 -7.02
CA THR A 135 16.07 24.12 -5.86
C THR A 135 14.71 23.62 -6.33
N PHE A 136 14.22 22.58 -5.73
CA PHE A 136 12.87 22.08 -5.97
C PHE A 136 11.90 22.70 -4.96
N ALA A 137 10.83 23.29 -5.47
CA ALA A 137 9.67 23.66 -4.65
C ALA A 137 8.59 22.58 -4.77
N LEU A 138 8.21 21.99 -3.63
CA LEU A 138 7.14 21.01 -3.55
C LEU A 138 5.85 21.69 -3.12
N LEU A 139 4.81 21.52 -3.94
CA LEU A 139 3.48 22.06 -3.69
C LEU A 139 2.49 20.90 -3.55
N ARG A 140 1.49 21.04 -2.67
CA ARG A 140 0.35 20.13 -2.64
C ARG A 140 -0.47 20.28 -3.90
N LYS A 141 -1.10 19.21 -4.35
CA LYS A 141 -2.10 19.29 -5.41
C LYS A 141 -3.37 19.92 -4.86
N GLU A 142 -3.90 20.89 -5.56
CA GLU A 142 -5.18 21.53 -5.23
C GLU A 142 -6.36 20.59 -5.48
N ARG A 143 -6.28 19.83 -6.57
CA ARG A 143 -7.29 18.85 -6.94
C ARG A 143 -6.69 17.46 -6.95
N ILE A 144 -7.36 16.52 -6.27
CA ILE A 144 -6.98 15.11 -6.21
C ILE A 144 -8.12 14.28 -6.80
N VAL A 145 -7.81 13.46 -7.80
CA VAL A 145 -8.74 12.50 -8.38
C VAL A 145 -8.44 11.13 -7.77
N LEU A 146 -9.45 10.52 -7.14
CA LEU A 146 -9.35 9.19 -6.52
C LEU A 146 -9.77 8.14 -7.55
N ASP A 147 -8.89 7.87 -8.52
CA ASP A 147 -9.11 7.01 -9.69
C ASP A 147 -8.43 5.64 -9.58
N LYS A 148 -7.84 5.30 -8.43
CA LYS A 148 -7.13 4.02 -8.26
C LYS A 148 -8.05 2.91 -7.79
N PRO A 149 -8.02 1.74 -8.43
CA PRO A 149 -8.81 0.58 -8.03
C PRO A 149 -8.20 -0.10 -6.80
N ILE A 150 -8.24 0.57 -5.65
CA ILE A 150 -7.61 0.11 -4.40
C ILE A 150 -8.16 -1.24 -3.92
N TYR A 151 -9.39 -1.58 -4.30
CA TYR A 151 -10.00 -2.87 -4.01
C TYR A 151 -9.24 -4.04 -4.66
N ILE A 152 -8.60 -3.85 -5.82
CA ILE A 152 -7.72 -4.87 -6.43
C ILE A 152 -6.52 -5.12 -5.52
N GLY A 153 -5.87 -4.05 -5.05
CA GLY A 153 -4.74 -4.18 -4.14
C GLY A 153 -5.12 -4.83 -2.81
N GLN A 154 -6.29 -4.51 -2.27
CA GLN A 154 -6.83 -5.16 -1.07
C GLN A 154 -7.09 -6.67 -1.31
N ALA A 155 -7.71 -7.02 -2.43
CA ALA A 155 -7.95 -8.42 -2.78
C ALA A 155 -6.65 -9.22 -2.92
N VAL A 156 -5.62 -8.66 -3.57
CA VAL A 156 -4.30 -9.29 -3.69
C VAL A 156 -3.67 -9.54 -2.32
N LEU A 157 -3.74 -8.57 -1.40
CA LEU A 157 -3.19 -8.72 -0.05
C LEU A 157 -3.92 -9.82 0.74
N ASP A 158 -5.24 -9.82 0.72
CA ASP A 158 -6.01 -10.79 1.49
C ASP A 158 -5.93 -12.21 0.89
N LEU A 159 -5.92 -12.34 -0.44
CA LEU A 159 -5.69 -13.63 -1.09
C LEU A 159 -4.26 -14.14 -0.84
N SER A 160 -3.28 -13.26 -0.72
CA SER A 160 -1.92 -13.66 -0.30
C SER A 160 -1.91 -14.23 1.12
N LYS A 161 -2.65 -13.64 2.05
CA LYS A 161 -2.81 -14.17 3.40
C LYS A 161 -3.51 -15.53 3.37
N TYR A 162 -4.62 -15.63 2.61
CA TYR A 162 -5.34 -16.88 2.42
C TYR A 162 -4.40 -18.02 2.00
N ILE A 163 -3.60 -17.82 0.95
CA ILE A 163 -2.63 -18.82 0.46
C ILE A 163 -1.55 -19.12 1.52
N MET A 164 -1.07 -18.10 2.23
CA MET A 164 -0.07 -18.31 3.28
C MET A 164 -0.60 -19.18 4.42
N TYR A 165 -1.84 -18.99 4.82
CA TYR A 165 -2.46 -19.80 5.88
C TYR A 165 -2.82 -21.22 5.43
N GLU A 166 -2.97 -21.47 4.13
CA GLU A 166 -3.13 -22.83 3.60
C GLU A 166 -1.82 -23.65 3.63
N LEU A 167 -0.66 -22.98 3.73
CA LEU A 167 0.65 -23.61 3.76
C LEU A 167 1.11 -23.99 5.16
N TYR A 168 0.41 -23.56 6.20
CA TYR A 168 0.70 -23.83 7.60
C TYR A 168 -0.31 -24.81 8.19
#